data_b611bf8b7870b096065dacab7fecd900
#
_entry.id   b611bf8b7870b096065dacab7fecd900
#
_cell.length_a   1.000
_cell.length_b   1.000
_cell.length_c   1.000
_cell.angle_alpha   90.00
_cell.angle_beta   90.00
_cell.angle_gamma   90.00
#
_symmetry.space_group_name_H-M   'P 1'
#
loop_
_entity.id
_entity.type
_entity.pdbx_description
1 polymer ?
#
loop_
_entity_poly.entity_id
_entity_poly.type
_entity_poly.pdbx_seq_one_letter_code
_entity_poly.pdbx_strand_id
1 'polypeptide(L)'
;IFLEDESRAIGSLSIPKTFHDRMSRSPMAMLEESLQTRVDTIYTDYIYSNFQDFVSREASSAHEEFSNFLLNSLQRIQRRLGGEKYLQICSIMKQALQEGYQQNQEEAEALHKQWIKQLLQGYYDPMYEYQMNKKSSRIIYRGSKEELLSWASHLNPKEV
;
A
#
# COMPACT_ATOMS: atom_id res chain seq x y z
N ILE A 1 23.28 2.20 -3.09
CA ILE A 1 22.13 2.65 -2.27
C ILE A 1 20.87 2.29 -3.03
N PHE A 2 19.95 1.60 -2.38
CA PHE A 2 18.61 1.35 -2.90
C PHE A 2 17.67 2.46 -2.43
N LEU A 3 16.78 2.86 -3.32
CA LEU A 3 15.73 3.84 -3.06
C LEU A 3 14.43 3.32 -3.66
N GLU A 4 13.31 3.69 -3.07
CA GLU A 4 11.99 3.41 -3.61
C GLU A 4 11.77 4.21 -4.92
N ASP A 5 11.16 3.58 -5.94
CA ASP A 5 10.88 4.23 -7.24
C ASP A 5 9.63 5.13 -7.13
N GLU A 6 9.74 6.13 -6.28
CA GLU A 6 8.69 7.09 -5.99
C GLU A 6 8.45 8.10 -7.11
N SER A 7 7.25 8.66 -7.11
CA SER A 7 6.94 9.81 -7.96
C SER A 7 7.66 11.07 -7.46
N ARG A 8 7.82 12.07 -8.35
CA ARG A 8 8.45 13.32 -7.95
C ARG A 8 7.73 14.04 -6.82
N ALA A 9 6.41 13.89 -6.70
CA ALA A 9 5.60 14.47 -5.64
C ALA A 9 5.21 13.40 -4.63
N ILE A 10 5.58 13.60 -3.36
CA ILE A 10 5.26 12.73 -2.21
C ILE A 10 4.41 13.57 -1.24
N GLY A 11 3.10 13.47 -1.35
CA GLY A 11 2.18 14.32 -0.60
C GLY A 11 2.39 15.80 -0.93
N SER A 12 2.71 16.63 0.07
CA SER A 12 3.02 18.06 -0.09
C SER A 12 4.48 18.35 -0.43
N LEU A 13 5.34 17.34 -0.41
CA LEU A 13 6.77 17.46 -0.69
C LEU A 13 7.08 17.08 -2.14
N SER A 14 8.19 17.58 -2.66
CA SER A 14 8.69 17.20 -3.99
C SER A 14 10.18 16.90 -3.97
N ILE A 15 10.54 15.79 -4.62
CA ILE A 15 11.95 15.44 -4.87
C ILE A 15 12.56 16.46 -5.84
N PRO A 16 13.78 16.98 -5.59
CA PRO A 16 14.47 17.86 -6.52
C PRO A 16 14.55 17.24 -7.91
N LYS A 17 14.28 18.05 -8.95
CA LYS A 17 14.18 17.57 -10.33
C LYS A 17 15.39 16.76 -10.79
N THR A 18 16.60 17.26 -10.54
CA THR A 18 17.85 16.60 -10.95
C THR A 18 18.03 15.23 -10.32
N PHE A 19 17.63 15.09 -9.05
CA PHE A 19 17.67 13.82 -8.32
C PHE A 19 16.63 12.82 -8.87
N HIS A 20 15.39 13.29 -9.06
CA HIS A 20 14.32 12.48 -9.65
C HIS A 20 14.65 12.04 -11.08
N ASP A 21 15.21 12.91 -11.91
CA ASP A 21 15.63 12.59 -13.29
C ASP A 21 16.70 11.47 -13.30
N ARG A 22 17.58 11.44 -12.29
CA ARG A 22 18.57 10.36 -12.14
C ARG A 22 17.91 9.06 -11.68
N MET A 23 17.06 9.11 -10.66
CA MET A 23 16.27 7.94 -10.20
C MET A 23 15.49 7.29 -11.35
N SER A 24 14.80 8.12 -12.14
CA SER A 24 13.95 7.65 -13.24
C SER A 24 14.71 6.96 -14.39
N ARG A 25 16.03 7.05 -14.43
CA ARG A 25 16.91 6.37 -15.41
C ARG A 25 17.70 5.21 -14.81
N SER A 26 17.70 5.08 -13.48
CA SER A 26 18.45 4.03 -12.80
C SER A 26 17.81 2.66 -13.00
N PRO A 27 18.61 1.57 -12.97
CA PRO A 27 18.09 0.22 -12.92
C PRO A 27 17.13 0.00 -11.75
N MET A 28 16.20 -0.94 -11.89
CA MET A 28 15.19 -1.27 -10.89
C MET A 28 15.27 -2.73 -10.49
N ALA A 29 15.11 -3.00 -9.19
CA ALA A 29 14.77 -4.32 -8.69
C ALA A 29 13.28 -4.32 -8.31
N MET A 30 12.55 -5.35 -8.72
CA MET A 30 11.11 -5.46 -8.47
C MET A 30 10.84 -6.50 -7.40
N LEU A 31 10.21 -6.06 -6.30
CA LEU A 31 9.70 -6.94 -5.26
C LEU A 31 8.42 -7.61 -5.74
N GLU A 32 8.38 -8.95 -5.71
CA GLU A 32 7.23 -9.77 -6.04
C GLU A 32 6.79 -10.55 -4.81
N GLU A 33 5.64 -10.17 -4.25
CA GLU A 33 5.05 -10.83 -3.10
C GLU A 33 3.68 -11.41 -3.43
N SER A 34 3.32 -12.50 -2.76
CA SER A 34 1.99 -13.09 -2.92
C SER A 34 0.90 -12.09 -2.56
N LEU A 35 -0.28 -12.24 -3.15
CA LEU A 35 -1.42 -11.41 -2.79
C LEU A 35 -1.74 -11.51 -1.29
N GLN A 36 -1.61 -12.70 -0.71
CA GLN A 36 -1.88 -12.91 0.72
C GLN A 36 -0.85 -12.15 1.57
N THR A 37 0.44 -12.27 1.28
CA THR A 37 1.50 -11.53 1.99
C THR A 37 1.24 -10.03 1.95
N ARG A 38 0.88 -9.50 0.77
CA ARG A 38 0.57 -8.07 0.61
C ARG A 38 -0.65 -7.63 1.41
N VAL A 39 -1.71 -8.45 1.42
CA VAL A 39 -2.91 -8.19 2.23
C VAL A 39 -2.56 -8.14 3.72
N ASP A 40 -1.79 -9.12 4.20
CA ASP A 40 -1.40 -9.21 5.61
C ASP A 40 -0.49 -8.05 6.03
N THR A 41 0.46 -7.68 5.18
CA THR A 41 1.32 -6.50 5.40
C THR A 41 0.50 -5.22 5.47
N ILE A 42 -0.40 -4.98 4.51
CA ILE A 42 -1.26 -3.78 4.51
C ILE A 42 -2.17 -3.76 5.72
N TYR A 43 -2.74 -4.91 6.11
CA TYR A 43 -3.54 -4.98 7.32
C TYR A 43 -2.72 -4.58 8.56
N THR A 44 -1.53 -5.15 8.72
CA THR A 44 -0.67 -4.87 9.86
C THR A 44 -0.25 -3.40 9.90
N ASP A 45 0.23 -2.85 8.78
CA ASP A 45 0.82 -1.52 8.75
C ASP A 45 -0.24 -0.40 8.74
N TYR A 46 -1.30 -0.56 7.92
CA TYR A 46 -2.27 0.52 7.69
C TYR A 46 -3.56 0.40 8.53
N ILE A 47 -3.88 -0.78 9.05
CA ILE A 47 -5.05 -0.95 9.90
C ILE A 47 -4.64 -1.06 11.36
N TYR A 48 -3.91 -2.13 11.70
CA TYR A 48 -3.56 -2.41 13.09
C TYR A 48 -2.65 -1.33 13.70
N SER A 49 -1.52 -1.04 13.05
CA SER A 49 -0.55 -0.06 13.56
C SER A 49 -1.14 1.35 13.60
N ASN A 50 -1.83 1.79 12.55
CA ASN A 50 -2.48 3.09 12.55
C ASN A 50 -3.55 3.20 13.65
N PHE A 51 -4.37 2.17 13.85
CA PHE A 51 -5.35 2.18 14.94
C PHE A 51 -4.69 2.34 16.31
N GLN A 52 -3.56 1.64 16.57
CA GLN A 52 -2.79 1.81 17.81
C GLN A 52 -2.28 3.25 17.97
N ASP A 53 -1.90 3.91 16.90
CA ASP A 53 -1.49 5.32 16.93
C ASP A 53 -2.64 6.24 17.32
N PHE A 54 -3.86 6.01 16.83
CA PHE A 54 -5.05 6.76 17.27
C PHE A 54 -5.35 6.50 18.75
N VAL A 55 -5.30 5.27 19.21
CA VAL A 55 -5.50 4.92 20.63
C VAL A 55 -4.46 5.58 21.52
N SER A 56 -3.20 5.65 21.08
CA SER A 56 -2.11 6.29 21.85
C SER A 56 -2.26 7.80 22.02
N ARG A 57 -2.96 8.47 21.08
CA ARG A 57 -3.22 9.92 21.13
C ARG A 57 -4.40 10.21 22.04
N GLU A 58 -5.54 9.59 21.78
CA GLU A 58 -6.75 9.75 22.58
C GLU A 58 -7.66 8.52 22.44
N ALA A 59 -7.65 7.64 23.43
CA ALA A 59 -8.38 6.40 23.39
C ALA A 59 -9.91 6.58 23.28
N SER A 60 -10.46 7.67 23.81
CA SER A 60 -11.91 7.95 23.83
C SER A 60 -12.49 8.25 22.45
N SER A 61 -11.71 8.87 21.55
CA SER A 61 -12.11 9.22 20.17
C SER A 61 -11.49 8.33 19.10
N ALA A 62 -10.59 7.43 19.47
CA ALA A 62 -9.77 6.64 18.54
C ALA A 62 -10.59 5.92 17.46
N HIS A 63 -11.68 5.25 17.83
CA HIS A 63 -12.53 4.53 16.87
C HIS A 63 -13.20 5.45 15.86
N GLU A 64 -13.72 6.58 16.30
CA GLU A 64 -14.39 7.55 15.42
C GLU A 64 -13.38 8.21 14.47
N GLU A 65 -12.25 8.67 15.00
CA GLU A 65 -11.20 9.30 14.21
C GLU A 65 -10.59 8.35 13.18
N PHE A 66 -10.30 7.11 13.58
CA PHE A 66 -9.79 6.08 12.68
C PHE A 66 -10.81 5.71 11.60
N SER A 67 -12.10 5.59 11.96
CA SER A 67 -13.18 5.35 10.99
C SER A 67 -13.26 6.46 9.95
N ASN A 68 -13.22 7.71 10.41
CA ASN A 68 -13.21 8.88 9.53
C ASN A 68 -11.97 8.91 8.63
N PHE A 69 -10.80 8.57 9.17
CA PHE A 69 -9.54 8.48 8.42
C PHE A 69 -9.64 7.48 7.26
N LEU A 70 -10.12 6.26 7.51
CA LEU A 70 -10.24 5.21 6.49
C LEU A 70 -11.29 5.56 5.43
N LEU A 71 -12.48 5.99 5.85
CA LEU A 71 -13.57 6.32 4.93
C LEU A 71 -13.23 7.53 4.05
N ASN A 72 -12.59 8.56 4.60
CA ASN A 72 -12.11 9.70 3.83
C ASN A 72 -11.00 9.31 2.84
N SER A 73 -10.12 8.39 3.23
CA SER A 73 -9.08 7.87 2.32
C SER A 73 -9.67 7.10 1.15
N LEU A 74 -10.67 6.25 1.39
CA LEU A 74 -11.41 5.56 0.32
C LEU A 74 -12.15 6.56 -0.59
N GLN A 75 -12.77 7.60 -0.03
CA GLN A 75 -13.48 8.62 -0.78
C GLN A 75 -12.59 9.37 -1.78
N ARG A 76 -11.33 9.62 -1.42
CA ARG A 76 -10.37 10.30 -2.32
C ARG A 76 -10.12 9.56 -3.63
N ILE A 77 -10.26 8.25 -3.63
CA ILE A 77 -10.08 7.41 -4.83
C ILE A 77 -11.41 7.01 -5.50
N GLN A 78 -12.56 7.41 -4.97
CA GLN A 78 -13.90 7.04 -5.45
C GLN A 78 -14.05 7.21 -6.96
N ARG A 79 -13.63 8.37 -7.50
CA ARG A 79 -13.75 8.67 -8.95
C ARG A 79 -12.95 7.69 -9.81
N ARG A 80 -11.80 7.25 -9.34
CA ARG A 80 -10.91 6.32 -10.08
C ARG A 80 -11.36 4.88 -9.92
N LEU A 81 -11.90 4.53 -8.75
CA LEU A 81 -12.38 3.18 -8.43
C LEU A 81 -13.69 2.86 -9.17
N GLY A 82 -14.52 3.87 -9.42
CA GLY A 82 -15.87 3.74 -9.98
C GLY A 82 -16.93 3.54 -8.89
N GLY A 83 -18.17 3.94 -9.20
CA GLY A 83 -19.24 4.02 -8.20
C GLY A 83 -19.60 2.68 -7.57
N GLU A 84 -19.74 1.62 -8.37
CA GLU A 84 -20.15 0.30 -7.89
C GLU A 84 -19.10 -0.31 -6.95
N LYS A 85 -17.83 -0.38 -7.38
CA LYS A 85 -16.73 -0.89 -6.54
C LYS A 85 -16.55 -0.07 -5.27
N TYR A 86 -16.68 1.26 -5.38
CA TYR A 86 -16.61 2.13 -4.21
C TYR A 86 -17.68 1.78 -3.19
N LEU A 87 -18.93 1.63 -3.60
CA LEU A 87 -20.04 1.29 -2.69
C LEU A 87 -19.84 -0.08 -2.03
N GLN A 88 -19.40 -1.06 -2.80
CA GLN A 88 -19.12 -2.40 -2.29
C GLN A 88 -18.02 -2.37 -1.22
N ILE A 89 -16.88 -1.75 -1.53
CA ILE A 89 -15.73 -1.67 -0.60
C ILE A 89 -16.09 -0.82 0.62
N CYS A 90 -16.79 0.29 0.43
CA CYS A 90 -17.26 1.14 1.52
C CYS A 90 -18.18 0.39 2.49
N SER A 91 -19.06 -0.47 1.98
CA SER A 91 -19.95 -1.31 2.81
C SER A 91 -19.14 -2.28 3.67
N ILE A 92 -18.19 -3.01 3.08
CA ILE A 92 -17.34 -3.97 3.81
C ILE A 92 -16.47 -3.24 4.85
N MET A 93 -15.89 -2.09 4.48
CA MET A 93 -15.08 -1.28 5.39
C MET A 93 -15.87 -0.79 6.60
N LYS A 94 -17.11 -0.31 6.39
CA LYS A 94 -18.00 0.11 7.48
C LYS A 94 -18.35 -1.05 8.41
N GLN A 95 -18.62 -2.23 7.86
CA GLN A 95 -18.88 -3.42 8.64
C GLN A 95 -17.65 -3.82 9.46
N ALA A 96 -16.45 -3.83 8.88
CA ALA A 96 -15.21 -4.10 9.59
C ALA A 96 -14.98 -3.15 10.77
N LEU A 97 -15.22 -1.86 10.57
CA LEU A 97 -15.11 -0.85 11.62
C LEU A 97 -16.12 -1.04 12.73
N GLN A 98 -17.35 -1.45 12.39
CA GLN A 98 -18.40 -1.75 13.37
C GLN A 98 -18.04 -2.97 14.22
N GLU A 99 -17.56 -4.06 13.61
CA GLU A 99 -17.11 -5.26 14.35
C GLU A 99 -15.92 -4.93 15.27
N GLY A 100 -14.96 -4.13 14.81
CA GLY A 100 -13.86 -3.66 15.65
C GLY A 100 -14.33 -2.84 16.85
N TYR A 101 -15.33 -1.97 16.68
CA TYR A 101 -15.94 -1.23 17.78
C TYR A 101 -16.63 -2.14 18.81
N GLN A 102 -17.27 -3.23 18.34
CA GLN A 102 -17.92 -4.25 19.16
C GLN A 102 -16.92 -5.24 19.78
N GLN A 103 -15.61 -5.05 19.59
CA GLN A 103 -14.53 -5.90 20.06
C GLN A 103 -14.54 -7.34 19.46
N ASN A 104 -15.19 -7.52 18.33
CA ASN A 104 -15.13 -8.76 17.54
C ASN A 104 -13.92 -8.70 16.58
N GLN A 105 -12.73 -8.86 17.14
CA GLN A 105 -11.47 -8.63 16.42
C GLN A 105 -11.25 -9.59 15.24
N GLU A 106 -11.65 -10.85 15.38
CA GLU A 106 -11.47 -11.85 14.34
C GLU A 106 -12.29 -11.53 13.08
N GLU A 107 -13.55 -11.18 13.26
CA GLU A 107 -14.43 -10.78 12.16
C GLU A 107 -14.01 -9.45 11.55
N ALA A 108 -13.63 -8.48 12.39
CA ALA A 108 -13.11 -7.20 11.94
C ALA A 108 -11.86 -7.37 11.06
N GLU A 109 -10.91 -8.21 11.48
CA GLU A 109 -9.70 -8.52 10.71
C GLU A 109 -10.05 -9.16 9.36
N ALA A 110 -10.94 -10.17 9.36
CA ALA A 110 -11.36 -10.85 8.14
C ALA A 110 -11.99 -9.88 7.14
N LEU A 111 -12.87 -8.99 7.58
CA LEU A 111 -13.50 -7.96 6.76
C LEU A 111 -12.50 -6.90 6.28
N HIS A 112 -11.56 -6.49 7.13
CA HIS A 112 -10.49 -5.59 6.71
C HIS A 112 -9.64 -6.22 5.61
N LYS A 113 -9.20 -7.45 5.75
CA LYS A 113 -8.44 -8.18 4.73
C LYS A 113 -9.24 -8.38 3.44
N GLN A 114 -10.55 -8.57 3.54
CA GLN A 114 -11.44 -8.72 2.38
C GLN A 114 -11.46 -7.44 1.50
N TRP A 115 -11.71 -6.26 2.08
CA TRP A 115 -11.74 -5.04 1.27
C TRP A 115 -10.35 -4.62 0.79
N ILE A 116 -9.28 -4.88 1.57
CA ILE A 116 -7.88 -4.67 1.13
C ILE A 116 -7.60 -5.51 -0.13
N LYS A 117 -7.95 -6.80 -0.10
CA LYS A 117 -7.80 -7.69 -1.26
C LYS A 117 -8.54 -7.18 -2.49
N GLN A 118 -9.77 -6.70 -2.32
CA GLN A 118 -10.56 -6.13 -3.43
C GLN A 118 -9.92 -4.86 -4.00
N LEU A 119 -9.37 -3.98 -3.14
CA LEU A 119 -8.65 -2.80 -3.59
C LEU A 119 -7.37 -3.14 -4.35
N LEU A 120 -6.59 -4.10 -3.85
CA LEU A 120 -5.39 -4.57 -4.53
C LEU A 120 -5.74 -5.07 -5.93
N GLN A 121 -6.58 -6.09 -6.04
CA GLN A 121 -6.90 -6.73 -7.31
C GLN A 121 -7.69 -5.83 -8.27
N GLY A 122 -8.58 -5.00 -7.76
CA GLY A 122 -9.50 -4.22 -8.58
C GLY A 122 -9.01 -2.82 -8.95
N TYR A 123 -7.97 -2.31 -8.28
CA TYR A 123 -7.49 -0.95 -8.48
C TYR A 123 -5.96 -0.84 -8.52
N TYR A 124 -5.27 -1.26 -7.47
CA TYR A 124 -3.82 -1.05 -7.37
C TYR A 124 -3.03 -1.93 -8.32
N ASP A 125 -3.31 -3.25 -8.38
CA ASP A 125 -2.54 -4.17 -9.22
C ASP A 125 -2.60 -3.81 -10.70
N PRO A 126 -3.77 -3.53 -11.31
CA PRO A 126 -3.84 -3.07 -12.69
C PRO A 126 -3.09 -1.76 -12.94
N MET A 127 -3.12 -0.84 -11.97
CA MET A 127 -2.39 0.42 -12.07
C MET A 127 -0.88 0.22 -12.02
N TYR A 128 -0.39 -0.61 -11.10
CA TYR A 128 1.04 -0.93 -10.97
C TYR A 128 1.53 -1.73 -12.16
N GLU A 129 0.78 -2.71 -12.64
CA GLU A 129 1.12 -3.48 -13.83
C GLU A 129 1.32 -2.57 -15.05
N TYR A 130 0.39 -1.64 -15.28
CA TYR A 130 0.53 -0.66 -16.35
C TYR A 130 1.79 0.20 -16.23
N GLN A 131 2.12 0.64 -15.00
CA GLN A 131 3.32 1.45 -14.75
C GLN A 131 4.60 0.62 -14.93
N MET A 132 4.63 -0.62 -14.44
CA MET A 132 5.79 -1.50 -14.55
C MET A 132 6.05 -1.92 -15.98
N ASN A 133 5.02 -2.13 -16.79
CA ASN A 133 5.16 -2.41 -18.21
C ASN A 133 5.89 -1.28 -18.94
N LYS A 134 5.62 -0.01 -18.58
CA LYS A 134 6.34 1.15 -19.14
C LYS A 134 7.81 1.26 -18.70
N LYS A 135 8.16 0.66 -17.58
CA LYS A 135 9.49 0.68 -16.99
C LYS A 135 10.24 -0.65 -17.14
N SER A 136 9.69 -1.59 -17.91
CA SER A 136 10.17 -2.97 -18.02
C SER A 136 11.65 -3.07 -18.42
N SER A 137 12.12 -2.18 -19.31
CA SER A 137 13.53 -2.12 -19.73
C SER A 137 14.52 -1.74 -18.64
N ARG A 138 14.05 -1.20 -17.53
CA ARG A 138 14.88 -0.82 -16.36
C ARG A 138 14.95 -1.94 -15.33
N ILE A 139 14.05 -2.92 -15.39
CA ILE A 139 13.98 -4.00 -14.39
C ILE A 139 15.09 -5.01 -14.65
N ILE A 140 16.08 -5.04 -13.77
CA ILE A 140 17.24 -5.92 -13.84
C ILE A 140 17.14 -7.15 -12.93
N TYR A 141 16.23 -7.13 -11.96
CA TYR A 141 15.98 -8.24 -11.04
C TYR A 141 14.51 -8.26 -10.58
N ARG A 142 13.98 -9.46 -10.34
CA ARG A 142 12.66 -9.70 -9.75
C ARG A 142 12.75 -10.83 -8.75
N GLY A 143 12.05 -10.71 -7.63
CA GLY A 143 11.99 -11.78 -6.64
C GLY A 143 11.27 -11.37 -5.36
N SER A 144 11.14 -12.32 -4.44
CA SER A 144 10.65 -12.13 -3.09
C SER A 144 11.59 -11.21 -2.29
N LYS A 145 11.15 -10.81 -1.11
CA LYS A 145 11.96 -9.99 -0.19
C LYS A 145 13.30 -10.65 0.14
N GLU A 146 13.28 -11.96 0.43
CA GLU A 146 14.47 -12.73 0.77
C GLU A 146 15.42 -12.84 -0.42
N GLU A 147 14.90 -13.10 -1.61
CA GLU A 147 15.67 -13.18 -2.84
C GLU A 147 16.31 -11.83 -3.19
N LEU A 148 15.55 -10.73 -3.07
CA LEU A 148 16.05 -9.37 -3.29
C LEU A 148 17.16 -9.00 -2.31
N LEU A 149 17.01 -9.32 -1.02
CA LEU A 149 18.04 -9.06 -0.01
C LEU A 149 19.31 -9.88 -0.29
N SER A 150 19.16 -11.15 -0.67
CA SER A 150 20.28 -12.00 -1.04
C SER A 150 20.99 -11.46 -2.27
N TRP A 151 20.25 -11.14 -3.33
CA TRP A 151 20.80 -10.54 -4.55
C TRP A 151 21.52 -9.22 -4.27
N ALA A 152 20.91 -8.32 -3.48
CA ALA A 152 21.49 -7.03 -3.14
C ALA A 152 22.80 -7.14 -2.36
N SER A 153 22.94 -8.15 -1.50
CA SER A 153 24.15 -8.39 -0.72
C SER A 153 25.35 -8.84 -1.58
N HIS A 154 25.09 -9.41 -2.76
CA HIS A 154 26.12 -9.86 -3.69
C HIS A 154 26.42 -8.88 -4.83
N LEU A 155 25.70 -7.74 -4.87
CA LEU A 155 25.94 -6.72 -5.87
C LEU A 155 27.31 -6.06 -5.72
N ASN A 156 28.09 -6.11 -6.78
CA ASN A 156 29.29 -5.30 -6.88
C ASN A 156 28.90 -3.85 -7.26
N PRO A 157 29.24 -2.82 -6.47
CA PRO A 157 28.89 -1.42 -6.77
C PRO A 157 29.39 -0.91 -8.13
N LYS A 158 30.27 -1.64 -8.81
CA LYS A 158 30.82 -1.29 -10.13
C LYS A 158 30.03 -1.89 -11.30
N GLU A 159 29.03 -2.71 -11.04
CA GLU A 159 28.26 -3.45 -12.06
C GLU A 159 26.81 -2.93 -12.22
N VAL A 160 26.44 -1.89 -11.45
CA VAL A 160 25.10 -1.30 -11.49
C VAL A 160 25.17 0.19 -11.81
#